data_8d4fa0a20393e0fe44f766f4fb32c90f
#
_entry.id   8d4fa0a20393e0fe44f766f4fb32c90f
#
_cell.length_a   1.000
_cell.length_b   1.000
_cell.length_c   1.000
_cell.angle_alpha   90.00
_cell.angle_beta   90.00
_cell.angle_gamma   90.00
#
_symmetry.space_group_name_H-M   'P 1'
#
loop_
_entity.id
_entity.type
_entity.pdbx_description
1 polymer ?
#
loop_
_entity_poly.entity_id
_entity_poly.type
_entity_poly.pdbx_seq_one_letter_code
_entity_poly.pdbx_strand_id
1 'polypeptide(L)'
;MKRLALLLASLPLAASASAQEPPRFKAHDMSRPRPPVVRPAPQALPVPAPADAIVLFDGKDLSQWRGADGGPAKWVMKDGAIESVPGSGYLHSARAFGDVQLHVEWAAPAKVEGTSQGRGNSGVFLMGLYEVQVLDSFENDTYPDGQAAAVYGQYPPLVNACRPPGEWQSYDIVFRRPRFRPDGSLASPARITVLHNGILVQDGVEPWGPTSWLQALPYT
;
A
#
# COMPACT_ATOMS: atom_id res chain seq x y z
N MET A 1 64.25 4.56 -17.98
CA MET A 1 62.78 4.76 -17.89
C MET A 1 62.20 3.71 -16.95
N LYS A 2 61.88 4.10 -15.72
CA LYS A 2 61.30 3.20 -14.69
C LYS A 2 59.76 3.25 -14.81
N ARG A 3 59.11 2.13 -15.16
CA ARG A 3 57.67 2.03 -15.18
C ARG A 3 57.15 1.77 -13.74
N LEU A 4 56.39 2.70 -13.23
CA LEU A 4 55.66 2.57 -11.96
C LEU A 4 54.37 1.81 -12.21
N ALA A 5 54.24 0.59 -11.67
CA ALA A 5 53.00 -0.19 -11.73
C ALA A 5 52.14 0.20 -10.53
N LEU A 6 50.96 0.80 -10.79
CA LEU A 6 49.99 1.11 -9.78
C LEU A 6 49.10 -0.13 -9.55
N LEU A 7 49.27 -0.81 -8.42
CA LEU A 7 48.33 -1.86 -7.98
C LEU A 7 47.09 -1.20 -7.36
N LEU A 8 45.96 -1.26 -8.04
CA LEU A 8 44.67 -0.96 -7.50
C LEU A 8 44.18 -2.18 -6.67
N ALA A 9 44.24 -2.09 -5.36
CA ALA A 9 43.61 -3.04 -4.45
C ALA A 9 42.10 -2.74 -4.41
N SER A 10 41.28 -3.59 -5.02
CA SER A 10 39.82 -3.56 -4.82
C SER A 10 39.48 -4.14 -3.47
N LEU A 11 39.14 -3.27 -2.49
CA LEU A 11 38.50 -3.70 -1.26
C LEU A 11 37.05 -4.15 -1.59
N PRO A 12 36.64 -5.37 -1.17
CA PRO A 12 35.23 -5.75 -1.27
C PRO A 12 34.42 -4.89 -0.30
N LEU A 13 33.51 -4.09 -0.83
CA LEU A 13 32.49 -3.42 -0.03
C LEU A 13 31.56 -4.52 0.52
N ALA A 14 31.81 -4.97 1.74
CA ALA A 14 30.86 -5.81 2.46
C ALA A 14 29.62 -4.94 2.72
N ALA A 15 28.56 -5.13 1.94
CA ALA A 15 27.25 -4.58 2.25
C ALA A 15 26.78 -5.24 3.56
N SER A 16 26.99 -4.56 4.67
CA SER A 16 26.37 -4.92 5.94
C SER A 16 24.86 -4.81 5.72
N ALA A 17 24.15 -5.93 5.73
CA ALA A 17 22.70 -5.92 5.90
C ALA A 17 22.46 -5.25 7.26
N SER A 18 22.07 -3.98 7.25
CA SER A 18 21.66 -3.30 8.48
C SER A 18 20.45 -4.04 9.00
N ALA A 19 20.59 -4.65 10.18
CA ALA A 19 19.42 -5.16 10.89
C ALA A 19 18.48 -3.97 11.08
N GLN A 20 17.25 -4.11 10.58
CA GLN A 20 16.23 -3.08 10.68
C GLN A 20 15.94 -2.84 12.17
N GLU A 21 16.08 -1.59 12.63
CA GLU A 21 15.80 -1.26 14.02
C GLU A 21 14.33 -1.54 14.36
N PRO A 22 14.00 -2.05 15.56
CA PRO A 22 12.64 -2.30 15.97
C PRO A 22 11.81 -0.99 15.95
N PRO A 23 10.51 -1.06 15.63
CA PRO A 23 9.67 0.13 15.55
C PRO A 23 9.63 0.85 16.88
N ARG A 24 9.80 2.18 16.84
CA ARG A 24 9.76 3.05 18.02
C ARG A 24 8.40 3.03 18.73
N PHE A 25 7.33 2.78 17.98
CA PHE A 25 5.96 2.76 18.47
C PHE A 25 5.35 1.38 18.27
N LYS A 26 4.43 1.03 19.16
CA LYS A 26 3.57 -0.14 18.95
C LYS A 26 2.56 0.15 17.84
N ALA A 27 2.03 -0.92 17.23
CA ALA A 27 0.90 -0.78 16.31
C ALA A 27 -0.29 -0.14 17.04
N HIS A 28 -1.00 0.75 16.34
CA HIS A 28 -2.18 1.47 16.82
C HIS A 28 -1.94 2.39 18.02
N ASP A 29 -0.69 2.84 18.22
CA ASP A 29 -0.35 3.76 19.31
C ASP A 29 -0.86 5.18 18.99
N MET A 30 -1.88 5.61 19.72
CA MET A 30 -2.48 6.94 19.60
C MET A 30 -1.52 8.09 19.99
N SER A 31 -0.43 7.79 20.70
CA SER A 31 0.57 8.79 21.07
C SER A 31 1.55 9.13 19.95
N ARG A 32 1.55 8.38 18.85
CA ARG A 32 2.38 8.69 17.67
C ARG A 32 2.00 10.07 17.12
N PRO A 33 2.98 10.83 16.59
CA PRO A 33 2.69 12.08 15.89
C PRO A 33 1.69 11.86 14.77
N ARG A 34 0.66 12.70 14.71
CA ARG A 34 -0.35 12.63 13.65
C ARG A 34 0.21 13.19 12.35
N PRO A 35 -0.08 12.56 11.21
CA PRO A 35 0.27 13.10 9.90
C PRO A 35 -0.35 14.49 9.71
N PRO A 36 0.42 15.51 9.29
CA PRO A 36 -0.13 16.82 8.93
C PRO A 36 -1.17 16.68 7.81
N VAL A 37 -2.23 17.48 7.87
CA VAL A 37 -3.26 17.49 6.82
C VAL A 37 -2.77 18.33 5.64
N VAL A 38 -2.80 17.75 4.43
CA VAL A 38 -2.55 18.45 3.18
C VAL A 38 -3.77 18.30 2.28
N ARG A 39 -4.31 19.40 1.77
CA ARG A 39 -5.43 19.37 0.83
C ARG A 39 -4.88 19.15 -0.59
N PRO A 40 -5.19 18.02 -1.24
CA PRO A 40 -4.73 17.76 -2.60
C PRO A 40 -5.42 18.69 -3.62
N ALA A 41 -4.70 19.02 -4.69
CA ALA A 41 -5.30 19.70 -5.82
C ALA A 41 -6.39 18.83 -6.49
N PRO A 42 -7.38 19.42 -7.17
CA PRO A 42 -8.33 18.66 -7.97
C PRO A 42 -7.61 17.76 -8.99
N GLN A 43 -8.10 16.54 -9.15
CA GLN A 43 -7.63 15.59 -10.15
C GLN A 43 -8.76 15.23 -11.11
N ALA A 44 -8.45 15.06 -12.39
CA ALA A 44 -9.37 14.46 -13.33
C ALA A 44 -9.32 12.94 -13.18
N LEU A 45 -10.37 12.36 -12.63
CA LEU A 45 -10.54 10.91 -12.49
C LEU A 45 -11.73 10.45 -13.34
N PRO A 46 -11.71 9.25 -13.93
CA PRO A 46 -10.60 8.29 -13.88
C PRO A 46 -9.39 8.73 -14.73
N VAL A 47 -8.19 8.34 -14.27
CA VAL A 47 -6.96 8.55 -15.05
C VAL A 47 -6.90 7.54 -16.19
N PRO A 48 -6.67 7.97 -17.46
CA PRO A 48 -6.49 7.03 -18.56
C PRO A 48 -5.31 6.08 -18.31
N ALA A 49 -5.53 4.78 -18.53
CA ALA A 49 -4.49 3.79 -18.38
C ALA A 49 -3.36 4.02 -19.42
N PRO A 50 -2.07 3.95 -19.02
CA PRO A 50 -0.95 3.91 -19.97
C PRO A 50 -1.10 2.78 -21.00
N ALA A 51 -0.52 2.94 -22.17
CA ALA A 51 -0.68 1.98 -23.28
C ALA A 51 -0.13 0.57 -22.97
N ASP A 52 0.82 0.46 -22.04
CA ASP A 52 1.44 -0.78 -21.58
C ASP A 52 0.82 -1.32 -20.27
N ALA A 53 -0.22 -0.68 -19.75
CA ALA A 53 -0.87 -1.11 -18.52
C ALA A 53 -1.70 -2.38 -18.72
N ILE A 54 -1.67 -3.23 -17.70
CA ILE A 54 -2.61 -4.33 -17.55
C ILE A 54 -3.84 -3.79 -16.85
N VAL A 55 -4.93 -3.58 -17.59
CA VAL A 55 -6.19 -3.06 -17.03
C VAL A 55 -6.88 -4.19 -16.29
N LEU A 56 -7.01 -4.05 -14.97
CA LEU A 56 -7.66 -5.04 -14.11
C LEU A 56 -9.17 -4.81 -13.99
N PHE A 57 -9.62 -3.57 -14.23
CA PHE A 57 -11.02 -3.21 -14.24
C PHE A 57 -11.23 -2.00 -15.16
N ASP A 58 -12.15 -2.12 -16.11
CA ASP A 58 -12.48 -1.09 -17.09
C ASP A 58 -13.97 -0.65 -17.03
N GLY A 59 -14.63 -0.96 -15.92
CA GLY A 59 -16.05 -0.65 -15.72
C GLY A 59 -17.03 -1.64 -16.36
N LYS A 60 -16.57 -2.72 -17.02
CA LYS A 60 -17.45 -3.63 -17.78
C LYS A 60 -17.76 -4.93 -17.06
N ASP A 61 -16.78 -5.58 -16.45
CA ASP A 61 -16.96 -6.87 -15.79
C ASP A 61 -15.91 -7.14 -14.71
N LEU A 62 -16.10 -8.23 -13.98
CA LEU A 62 -15.21 -8.71 -12.92
C LEU A 62 -14.39 -9.94 -13.35
N SER A 63 -14.19 -10.17 -14.65
CA SER A 63 -13.48 -11.35 -15.17
C SER A 63 -12.05 -11.48 -14.67
N GLN A 64 -11.40 -10.36 -14.36
CA GLN A 64 -10.05 -10.29 -13.81
C GLN A 64 -9.99 -10.49 -12.28
N TRP A 65 -11.14 -10.79 -11.64
CA TRP A 65 -11.26 -10.82 -10.20
C TRP A 65 -11.84 -12.14 -9.69
N ARG A 66 -11.45 -12.51 -8.46
CA ARG A 66 -11.92 -13.71 -7.75
C ARG A 66 -12.27 -13.34 -6.32
N GLY A 67 -13.22 -14.07 -5.75
CA GLY A 67 -13.51 -14.01 -4.32
C GLY A 67 -12.41 -14.65 -3.47
N ALA A 68 -12.49 -14.47 -2.16
CA ALA A 68 -11.52 -14.99 -1.19
C ALA A 68 -11.31 -16.51 -1.25
N ASP A 69 -12.34 -17.23 -1.70
CA ASP A 69 -12.36 -18.70 -1.91
C ASP A 69 -11.82 -19.13 -3.27
N GLY A 70 -11.34 -18.20 -4.10
CA GLY A 70 -10.92 -18.43 -5.48
C GLY A 70 -12.07 -18.56 -6.48
N GLY A 71 -13.32 -18.57 -6.02
CA GLY A 71 -14.52 -18.56 -6.83
C GLY A 71 -14.83 -17.19 -7.44
N PRO A 72 -16.04 -17.02 -8.02
CA PRO A 72 -16.47 -15.75 -8.56
C PRO A 72 -16.42 -14.62 -7.53
N ALA A 73 -16.06 -13.40 -7.98
CA ALA A 73 -16.11 -12.20 -7.14
C ALA A 73 -17.54 -12.00 -6.60
N LYS A 74 -17.64 -11.68 -5.30
CA LYS A 74 -18.93 -11.43 -4.62
C LYS A 74 -19.21 -9.94 -4.42
N TRP A 75 -18.25 -9.07 -4.79
CA TRP A 75 -18.45 -7.63 -4.87
C TRP A 75 -19.31 -7.32 -6.09
N VAL A 76 -19.99 -6.20 -6.10
CA VAL A 76 -20.94 -5.85 -7.17
C VAL A 76 -20.40 -4.70 -8.02
N MET A 77 -20.86 -4.66 -9.25
CA MET A 77 -20.63 -3.51 -10.12
C MET A 77 -21.77 -2.52 -9.95
N LYS A 78 -21.43 -1.25 -9.72
CA LYS A 78 -22.39 -0.18 -9.57
C LYS A 78 -21.79 1.13 -10.08
N ASP A 79 -22.50 1.82 -10.92
CA ASP A 79 -22.11 3.12 -11.49
C ASP A 79 -20.70 3.14 -12.09
N GLY A 80 -20.28 2.05 -12.75
CA GLY A 80 -18.96 1.90 -13.35
C GLY A 80 -17.82 1.61 -12.35
N ALA A 81 -18.13 1.34 -11.10
CA ALA A 81 -17.18 0.97 -10.05
C ALA A 81 -17.42 -0.44 -9.52
N ILE A 82 -16.45 -0.97 -8.77
CA ILE A 82 -16.61 -2.19 -7.97
C ILE A 82 -16.94 -1.75 -6.54
N GLU A 83 -18.11 -2.14 -6.04
CA GLU A 83 -18.56 -1.82 -4.69
C GLU A 83 -18.48 -3.07 -3.80
N SER A 84 -17.88 -2.91 -2.61
CA SER A 84 -17.84 -3.98 -1.62
C SER A 84 -19.23 -4.24 -1.03
N VAL A 85 -19.54 -5.50 -0.78
CA VAL A 85 -20.80 -5.91 -0.14
C VAL A 85 -20.49 -6.49 1.24
N PRO A 86 -21.22 -6.11 2.29
CA PRO A 86 -21.03 -6.68 3.63
C PRO A 86 -21.03 -8.21 3.61
N GLY A 87 -20.02 -8.83 4.21
CA GLY A 87 -19.87 -10.29 4.26
C GLY A 87 -19.35 -10.94 2.98
N SER A 88 -19.03 -10.18 1.92
CA SER A 88 -18.50 -10.72 0.66
C SER A 88 -17.03 -11.17 0.72
N GLY A 89 -16.31 -10.78 1.78
CA GLY A 89 -14.88 -11.08 1.93
C GLY A 89 -13.99 -10.27 0.98
N TYR A 90 -12.78 -10.75 0.78
CA TYR A 90 -11.78 -10.10 -0.07
C TYR A 90 -12.06 -10.31 -1.56
N LEU A 91 -11.55 -9.36 -2.35
CA LEU A 91 -11.48 -9.43 -3.80
C LEU A 91 -10.00 -9.60 -4.19
N HIS A 92 -9.70 -10.58 -5.03
CA HIS A 92 -8.34 -10.85 -5.52
C HIS A 92 -8.25 -10.69 -7.02
N SER A 93 -7.14 -10.17 -7.54
CA SER A 93 -6.84 -10.27 -8.95
C SER A 93 -6.66 -11.74 -9.36
N ALA A 94 -7.25 -12.15 -10.48
CA ALA A 94 -7.13 -13.52 -11.00
C ALA A 94 -5.68 -13.85 -11.38
N ARG A 95 -4.91 -12.83 -11.77
CA ARG A 95 -3.47 -12.92 -12.04
C ARG A 95 -2.68 -12.51 -10.79
N ALA A 96 -1.64 -13.27 -10.46
CA ALA A 96 -0.69 -12.91 -9.42
C ALA A 96 0.36 -11.91 -9.94
N PHE A 97 0.76 -10.97 -9.09
CA PHE A 97 1.79 -9.98 -9.39
C PHE A 97 2.86 -10.00 -8.30
N GLY A 98 4.10 -9.74 -8.72
CA GLY A 98 5.23 -9.52 -7.81
C GLY A 98 5.55 -8.03 -7.69
N ASP A 99 6.71 -7.60 -8.23
CA ASP A 99 7.01 -6.17 -8.35
C ASP A 99 5.99 -5.51 -9.27
N VAL A 100 5.44 -4.36 -8.86
CA VAL A 100 4.36 -3.72 -9.61
C VAL A 100 4.36 -2.20 -9.40
N GLN A 101 3.96 -1.48 -10.44
CA GLN A 101 3.36 -0.15 -10.32
C GLN A 101 1.86 -0.34 -10.43
N LEU A 102 1.11 0.12 -9.45
CA LEU A 102 -0.33 -0.07 -9.36
C LEU A 102 -1.01 1.28 -9.19
N HIS A 103 -1.95 1.58 -10.08
CA HIS A 103 -2.88 2.69 -9.93
C HIS A 103 -4.24 2.16 -9.46
N VAL A 104 -4.78 2.74 -8.40
CA VAL A 104 -6.10 2.40 -7.85
C VAL A 104 -6.86 3.68 -7.55
N GLU A 105 -8.07 3.77 -8.07
CA GLU A 105 -9.02 4.81 -7.71
C GLU A 105 -10.08 4.26 -6.76
N TRP A 106 -10.43 5.01 -5.73
CA TRP A 106 -11.36 4.58 -4.71
C TRP A 106 -12.14 5.76 -4.12
N ALA A 107 -13.30 5.48 -3.56
CA ALA A 107 -14.08 6.44 -2.79
C ALA A 107 -14.62 5.79 -1.52
N ALA A 108 -14.55 6.52 -0.41
CA ALA A 108 -15.30 6.14 0.79
C ALA A 108 -16.79 6.46 0.59
N PRO A 109 -17.72 5.77 1.29
CA PRO A 109 -19.13 6.10 1.23
C PRO A 109 -19.38 7.58 1.56
N ALA A 110 -20.22 8.27 0.76
CA ALA A 110 -20.54 9.68 0.97
C ALA A 110 -21.25 9.92 2.32
N LYS A 111 -22.08 8.97 2.75
CA LYS A 111 -22.70 8.99 4.08
C LYS A 111 -21.70 8.54 5.12
N VAL A 112 -21.29 9.43 6.01
CA VAL A 112 -20.40 9.11 7.12
C VAL A 112 -21.17 8.34 8.18
N GLU A 113 -20.69 7.14 8.49
CA GLU A 113 -21.18 6.32 9.59
C GLU A 113 -20.00 5.86 10.44
N GLY A 114 -20.19 5.83 11.76
CA GLY A 114 -19.14 5.43 12.70
C GLY A 114 -18.05 6.47 12.92
N THR A 115 -17.00 6.06 13.61
CA THR A 115 -15.82 6.87 13.98
C THR A 115 -14.55 6.03 13.84
N SER A 116 -13.39 6.67 13.72
CA SER A 116 -12.09 6.00 13.63
C SER A 116 -12.10 4.93 12.53
N GLN A 117 -11.68 3.71 12.83
CA GLN A 117 -11.65 2.58 11.89
C GLN A 117 -13.05 2.03 11.53
N GLY A 118 -14.10 2.50 12.21
CA GLY A 118 -15.48 2.16 11.89
C GLY A 118 -16.11 2.99 10.77
N ARG A 119 -15.39 4.01 10.24
CA ARG A 119 -15.79 4.74 9.02
C ARG A 119 -15.43 3.92 7.77
N GLY A 120 -15.79 4.39 6.58
CA GLY A 120 -15.49 3.68 5.32
C GLY A 120 -14.07 3.13 5.32
N ASN A 121 -13.92 1.81 5.41
CA ASN A 121 -12.66 1.10 5.67
C ASN A 121 -12.47 -0.06 4.70
N SER A 122 -11.30 -0.18 4.14
CA SER A 122 -10.85 -1.23 3.24
C SER A 122 -9.32 -1.27 3.23
N GLY A 123 -8.71 -2.00 2.28
CA GLY A 123 -7.25 -2.03 2.11
C GLY A 123 -6.85 -2.54 0.74
N VAL A 124 -5.71 -2.05 0.25
CA VAL A 124 -5.05 -2.58 -0.94
C VAL A 124 -3.93 -3.49 -0.49
N PHE A 125 -4.10 -4.80 -0.68
CA PHE A 125 -3.11 -5.80 -0.29
C PHE A 125 -2.18 -6.15 -1.45
N LEU A 126 -0.90 -5.89 -1.28
CA LEU A 126 0.16 -6.27 -2.22
C LEU A 126 0.61 -7.69 -1.90
N MET A 127 0.54 -8.60 -2.89
CA MET A 127 0.73 -10.05 -2.74
C MET A 127 -0.21 -10.72 -1.71
N GLY A 128 -1.29 -10.05 -1.29
CA GLY A 128 -2.14 -10.50 -0.19
C GLY A 128 -1.49 -10.42 1.20
N LEU A 129 -0.34 -9.75 1.32
CA LEU A 129 0.50 -9.73 2.53
C LEU A 129 0.71 -8.33 3.11
N TYR A 130 0.85 -7.30 2.28
CA TYR A 130 1.22 -5.95 2.71
C TYR A 130 0.08 -5.00 2.41
N GLU A 131 -0.50 -4.44 3.44
CA GLU A 131 -1.67 -3.56 3.31
C GLU A 131 -1.28 -2.10 3.22
N VAL A 132 -1.75 -1.45 2.16
CA VAL A 132 -1.88 0.01 2.06
C VAL A 132 -3.32 0.34 2.44
N GLN A 133 -3.51 0.99 3.58
CA GLN A 133 -4.82 1.25 4.17
C GLN A 133 -5.70 2.13 3.28
N VAL A 134 -6.96 1.76 3.16
CA VAL A 134 -8.05 2.58 2.64
C VAL A 134 -8.99 2.92 3.79
N LEU A 135 -9.12 4.21 4.11
CA LEU A 135 -9.98 4.68 5.19
C LEU A 135 -10.53 6.05 4.83
N ASP A 136 -11.75 6.33 5.21
CA ASP A 136 -12.22 7.71 5.30
C ASP A 136 -11.49 8.41 6.45
N SER A 137 -10.33 9.00 6.11
CA SER A 137 -9.46 9.74 7.05
C SER A 137 -9.70 11.26 7.02
N PHE A 138 -10.73 11.71 6.28
CA PHE A 138 -11.09 13.12 6.24
C PHE A 138 -11.74 13.54 7.56
N GLU A 139 -11.10 14.45 8.30
CA GLU A 139 -11.59 14.90 9.62
C GLU A 139 -12.01 13.75 10.54
N ASN A 140 -11.21 12.69 10.54
CA ASN A 140 -11.44 11.46 11.29
C ASN A 140 -10.28 11.19 12.25
N ASP A 141 -10.57 11.13 13.52
CA ASP A 141 -9.61 10.83 14.57
C ASP A 141 -9.39 9.32 14.68
N THR A 142 -8.18 8.87 14.34
CA THR A 142 -7.78 7.46 14.44
C THR A 142 -6.27 7.35 14.74
N TYR A 143 -5.80 6.15 15.03
CA TYR A 143 -4.37 5.94 15.20
C TYR A 143 -3.61 6.22 13.89
N PRO A 144 -2.42 6.86 13.97
CA PRO A 144 -1.71 7.35 12.80
C PRO A 144 -1.36 6.28 11.76
N ASP A 145 -1.00 5.08 12.20
CA ASP A 145 -0.65 3.93 11.36
C ASP A 145 -1.85 3.13 10.85
N GLY A 146 -3.06 3.64 11.03
CA GLY A 146 -4.29 3.14 10.43
C GLY A 146 -5.03 4.18 9.59
N GLN A 147 -4.42 5.33 9.32
CA GLN A 147 -4.98 6.32 8.38
C GLN A 147 -4.87 5.85 6.93
N ALA A 148 -5.62 6.47 6.03
CA ALA A 148 -5.51 6.24 4.59
C ALA A 148 -4.05 6.33 4.14
N ALA A 149 -3.60 5.38 3.30
CA ALA A 149 -2.23 5.23 2.80
C ALA A 149 -1.17 4.86 3.85
N ALA A 150 -1.54 4.53 5.09
CA ALA A 150 -0.61 3.87 6.00
C ALA A 150 -0.18 2.51 5.45
N VAL A 151 1.07 2.10 5.70
CA VAL A 151 1.39 0.67 5.74
C VAL A 151 0.85 0.18 7.09
N TYR A 152 -0.31 -0.47 7.05
CA TYR A 152 -1.19 -0.67 8.19
C TYR A 152 -0.49 -1.28 9.40
N GLY A 153 -0.67 -0.63 10.56
CA GLY A 153 -0.07 -1.03 11.82
C GLY A 153 1.45 -0.82 11.92
N GLN A 154 2.10 -0.31 10.86
CA GLN A 154 3.57 -0.17 10.79
C GLN A 154 4.00 1.28 10.56
N TYR A 155 3.65 1.87 9.43
CA TYR A 155 4.07 3.22 9.05
C TYR A 155 2.87 4.13 8.80
N PRO A 156 2.71 5.23 9.56
CA PRO A 156 1.77 6.28 9.19
C PRO A 156 2.13 6.87 7.82
N PRO A 157 1.17 7.47 7.11
CA PRO A 157 1.51 8.29 5.95
C PRO A 157 2.28 9.54 6.41
N LEU A 158 3.15 10.07 5.55
CA LEU A 158 3.89 11.33 5.80
C LEU A 158 2.94 12.51 6.01
N VAL A 159 1.82 12.52 5.29
CA VAL A 159 0.75 13.50 5.43
C VAL A 159 -0.61 12.84 5.19
N ASN A 160 -1.68 13.38 5.77
CA ASN A 160 -3.05 12.99 5.45
C ASN A 160 -3.54 13.81 4.24
N ALA A 161 -3.58 13.18 3.07
CA ALA A 161 -4.02 13.76 1.79
C ALA A 161 -5.44 13.31 1.41
N CYS A 162 -6.24 12.88 2.39
CA CYS A 162 -7.59 12.34 2.15
C CYS A 162 -8.55 13.45 1.70
N ARG A 163 -9.37 13.15 0.67
CA ARG A 163 -10.50 13.98 0.24
C ARG A 163 -11.72 13.70 1.10
N PRO A 164 -12.74 14.59 1.09
CA PRO A 164 -14.01 14.32 1.73
C PRO A 164 -14.63 12.97 1.29
N PRO A 165 -15.41 12.31 2.18
CA PRO A 165 -16.13 11.09 1.84
C PRO A 165 -17.08 11.33 0.65
N GLY A 166 -17.19 10.34 -0.23
CA GLY A 166 -17.92 10.42 -1.50
C GLY A 166 -17.10 10.97 -2.67
N GLU A 167 -15.97 11.64 -2.41
CA GLU A 167 -15.06 12.06 -3.48
C GLU A 167 -14.12 10.93 -3.87
N TRP A 168 -13.87 10.79 -5.18
CA TRP A 168 -12.90 9.85 -5.72
C TRP A 168 -11.47 10.29 -5.39
N GLN A 169 -10.64 9.31 -5.07
CA GLN A 169 -9.25 9.44 -4.66
C GLN A 169 -8.41 8.43 -5.42
N SER A 170 -7.12 8.70 -5.54
CA SER A 170 -6.18 7.79 -6.21
C SER A 170 -5.01 7.40 -5.33
N TYR A 171 -4.57 6.15 -5.46
CA TYR A 171 -3.25 5.69 -5.06
C TYR A 171 -2.44 5.33 -6.28
N ASP A 172 -1.20 5.83 -6.32
CA ASP A 172 -0.14 5.34 -7.19
C ASP A 172 0.89 4.64 -6.29
N ILE A 173 1.00 3.32 -6.42
CA ILE A 173 1.82 2.48 -5.55
C ILE A 173 2.95 1.85 -6.36
N VAL A 174 4.20 2.05 -5.91
CA VAL A 174 5.36 1.29 -6.41
C VAL A 174 5.73 0.27 -5.36
N PHE A 175 5.58 -1.00 -5.70
CA PHE A 175 5.89 -2.12 -4.82
C PHE A 175 7.04 -2.94 -5.36
N ARG A 176 8.01 -3.22 -4.48
CA ARG A 176 9.07 -4.21 -4.68
C ARG A 176 8.86 -5.32 -3.68
N ARG A 177 8.68 -6.56 -4.17
CA ARG A 177 8.49 -7.72 -3.30
C ARG A 177 9.77 -8.06 -2.54
N PRO A 178 9.68 -8.73 -1.38
CA PRO A 178 10.87 -9.23 -0.69
C PRO A 178 11.62 -10.25 -1.55
N ARG A 179 12.90 -10.39 -1.28
CA ARG A 179 13.75 -11.41 -1.90
C ARG A 179 14.33 -12.30 -0.82
N PHE A 180 14.41 -13.57 -1.11
CA PHE A 180 14.96 -14.58 -0.22
C PHE A 180 16.16 -15.27 -0.86
N ARG A 181 17.09 -15.73 -0.03
CA ARG A 181 18.21 -16.57 -0.45
C ARG A 181 17.75 -18.03 -0.58
N PRO A 182 18.57 -18.90 -1.20
CA PRO A 182 18.24 -20.33 -1.31
C PRO A 182 18.02 -21.05 0.03
N ASP A 183 18.61 -20.54 1.11
CA ASP A 183 18.43 -21.05 2.47
C ASP A 183 17.16 -20.55 3.18
N GLY A 184 16.33 -19.77 2.47
CA GLY A 184 15.11 -19.17 3.01
C GLY A 184 15.31 -17.87 3.79
N SER A 185 16.56 -17.45 4.05
CA SER A 185 16.80 -16.18 4.76
C SER A 185 16.45 -14.97 3.89
N LEU A 186 16.01 -13.89 4.52
CA LEU A 186 15.68 -12.64 3.82
C LEU A 186 16.94 -12.05 3.19
N ALA A 187 16.89 -11.82 1.88
CA ALA A 187 17.94 -11.11 1.14
C ALA A 187 17.68 -9.61 1.06
N SER A 188 16.42 -9.22 0.84
CA SER A 188 15.96 -7.84 0.91
C SER A 188 14.49 -7.79 1.33
N PRO A 189 14.08 -6.83 2.17
CA PRO A 189 12.69 -6.64 2.54
C PRO A 189 11.85 -6.18 1.35
N ALA A 190 10.52 -6.20 1.52
CA ALA A 190 9.62 -5.49 0.64
C ALA A 190 9.88 -3.99 0.72
N ARG A 191 9.54 -3.25 -0.36
CA ARG A 191 9.63 -1.79 -0.37
C ARG A 191 8.38 -1.19 -1.00
N ILE A 192 7.82 -0.18 -0.35
CA ILE A 192 6.55 0.44 -0.74
C ILE A 192 6.71 1.95 -0.84
N THR A 193 6.39 2.51 -2.00
CA THR A 193 6.20 3.95 -2.21
C THR A 193 4.74 4.18 -2.57
N VAL A 194 4.11 5.18 -1.97
CA VAL A 194 2.71 5.53 -2.26
C VAL A 194 2.58 7.02 -2.48
N LEU A 195 1.93 7.38 -3.59
CA LEU A 195 1.36 8.71 -3.76
C LEU A 195 -0.16 8.60 -3.53
N HIS A 196 -0.70 9.49 -2.70
CA HIS A 196 -2.14 9.62 -2.45
C HIS A 196 -2.61 10.94 -3.03
N ASN A 197 -3.49 10.90 -4.02
CA ASN A 197 -3.93 12.08 -4.75
C ASN A 197 -2.76 12.91 -5.32
N GLY A 198 -1.72 12.23 -5.81
CA GLY A 198 -0.50 12.84 -6.35
C GLY A 198 0.51 13.35 -5.31
N ILE A 199 0.22 13.21 -4.01
CA ILE A 199 1.10 13.63 -2.91
C ILE A 199 1.86 12.42 -2.36
N LEU A 200 3.19 12.51 -2.24
CA LEU A 200 4.02 11.44 -1.69
C LEU A 200 3.67 11.24 -0.20
N VAL A 201 3.22 10.04 0.15
CA VAL A 201 2.79 9.69 1.51
C VAL A 201 3.56 8.51 2.11
N GLN A 202 4.19 7.68 1.28
CA GLN A 202 5.17 6.66 1.69
C GLN A 202 6.36 6.73 0.72
N ASP A 203 7.57 6.91 1.24
CA ASP A 203 8.79 7.06 0.45
C ASP A 203 9.69 5.83 0.61
N GLY A 204 9.47 4.81 -0.19
CA GLY A 204 10.30 3.61 -0.22
C GLY A 204 10.42 2.91 1.12
N VAL A 205 9.36 2.93 1.95
CA VAL A 205 9.37 2.30 3.27
C VAL A 205 9.53 0.79 3.16
N GLU A 206 10.24 0.23 4.11
CA GLU A 206 10.48 -1.21 4.21
C GLU A 206 9.61 -1.77 5.35
N PRO A 207 8.48 -2.44 5.04
CA PRO A 207 7.65 -3.08 6.06
C PRO A 207 8.49 -4.03 6.93
N TRP A 208 8.15 -4.14 8.21
CA TRP A 208 8.77 -5.09 9.13
C TRP A 208 8.46 -6.55 8.76
N GLY A 209 7.45 -6.76 7.94
CA GLY A 209 6.97 -8.03 7.42
C GLY A 209 5.51 -7.92 6.99
N PRO A 210 4.84 -9.03 6.67
CA PRO A 210 3.43 -9.06 6.34
C PRO A 210 2.56 -8.36 7.39
N THR A 211 1.53 -7.66 6.91
CA THR A 211 0.55 -6.97 7.77
C THR A 211 -0.21 -7.96 8.64
N SER A 212 -0.32 -7.63 9.92
CA SER A 212 -1.22 -8.27 10.87
C SER A 212 -1.79 -7.20 11.80
N TRP A 213 -2.90 -7.48 12.48
CA TRP A 213 -3.64 -6.44 13.19
C TRP A 213 -2.81 -5.65 14.20
N LEU A 214 -2.04 -6.32 15.06
CA LEU A 214 -1.30 -5.67 16.15
C LEU A 214 0.22 -5.71 16.00
N GLN A 215 0.73 -6.42 15.02
CA GLN A 215 2.17 -6.52 14.79
C GLN A 215 2.45 -7.02 13.38
N ALA A 216 3.61 -6.64 12.82
CA ALA A 216 4.08 -7.27 11.60
C ALA A 216 4.46 -8.73 11.86
N LEU A 217 4.13 -9.61 10.91
CA LEU A 217 4.59 -10.99 10.93
C LEU A 217 6.04 -11.05 10.43
N PRO A 218 6.83 -12.06 10.82
CA PRO A 218 8.18 -12.22 10.25
C PRO A 218 8.10 -12.50 8.75
N TYR A 219 9.14 -12.12 8.04
CA TYR A 219 9.32 -12.53 6.65
C TYR A 219 9.53 -14.04 6.57
N THR A 220 8.71 -14.73 5.77
CA THR A 220 8.78 -16.18 5.54
C THR A 220 8.60 -16.48 4.06
#